data_9bcaa7542faa8e18c634a2a7d5feac94
#
_entry.id   9bcaa7542faa8e18c634a2a7d5feac94
#
_cell.length_a   1.000
_cell.length_b   1.000
_cell.length_c   1.000
_cell.angle_alpha   90.00
_cell.angle_beta   90.00
_cell.angle_gamma   90.00
#
_symmetry.space_group_name_H-M   'P 1'
#
loop_
_entity.id
_entity.type
_entity.pdbx_description
1 polymer ?
#
loop_
_entity_poly.entity_id
_entity_poly.type
_entity_poly.pdbx_seq_one_letter_code
_entity_poly.pdbx_strand_id
1 'polypeptide(L)'
;MIEFVNAKLNIGLSVVRRRSDGYHDLETLFYPVGRFNGTPENPTPFCDILEITVNHSGGGDDFQFLGRHIDCPPEKNLVVRAVNAFRGECVARDVAMPDMKLTLEKHLPDGAGLGGGSADAAFTLNMLNRLTGRRLEKEALSGIALSLGADCPFFLENRPLFAGGVGERFEEVSLKLDGWWALIVKPEVYISTKEAFAGISPRAPRFDLRNLGKLPIEEWKEYVVNDFEASIFPAHPELGAIKEKLYDCGAVYASMSGSGSSIYGLYRDEETIRHAASMFDRGKYVCKL
;
A
#
# COMPACT_ATOMS: atom_id res chain seq x y z
N MET A 1 21.66 4.70 5.52
CA MET A 1 20.97 3.56 4.86
C MET A 1 19.87 4.14 4.02
N ILE A 2 19.70 3.67 2.76
CA ILE A 2 18.63 4.16 1.86
C ILE A 2 17.77 2.96 1.46
N GLU A 3 16.44 3.15 1.44
CA GLU A 3 15.46 2.18 0.97
C GLU A 3 14.49 2.83 -0.02
N PHE A 4 14.06 2.04 -1.01
CA PHE A 4 13.02 2.39 -1.95
C PHE A 4 11.71 1.78 -1.46
N VAL A 5 10.83 2.63 -0.95
CA VAL A 5 9.61 2.24 -0.24
C VAL A 5 8.47 2.04 -1.24
N ASN A 6 8.12 0.80 -1.49
CA ASN A 6 7.10 0.43 -2.46
C ASN A 6 5.66 0.62 -1.93
N ALA A 7 4.69 0.62 -2.84
CA ALA A 7 3.26 0.61 -2.55
C ALA A 7 2.71 -0.83 -2.44
N LYS A 8 1.39 -0.96 -2.22
CA LYS A 8 0.63 -2.21 -2.33
C LYS A 8 -0.59 -2.03 -3.22
N LEU A 9 -1.10 -3.13 -3.74
CA LEU A 9 -2.44 -3.25 -4.29
C LEU A 9 -3.29 -4.15 -3.39
N ASN A 10 -4.59 -3.88 -3.34
CA ASN A 10 -5.58 -4.84 -2.86
C ASN A 10 -6.08 -5.62 -4.07
N ILE A 11 -5.84 -6.93 -4.10
CA ILE A 11 -6.39 -7.83 -5.13
C ILE A 11 -7.62 -8.50 -4.54
N GLY A 12 -8.80 -8.02 -4.93
CA GLY A 12 -10.04 -8.31 -4.26
C GLY A 12 -10.12 -7.67 -2.87
N LEU A 13 -11.33 -7.29 -2.47
CA LEU A 13 -11.62 -6.82 -1.13
C LEU A 13 -13.09 -7.11 -0.83
N SER A 14 -13.34 -7.91 0.19
CA SER A 14 -14.70 -8.21 0.66
C SER A 14 -14.91 -7.68 2.06
N VAL A 15 -16.06 -7.03 2.29
CA VAL A 15 -16.49 -6.59 3.62
C VAL A 15 -17.42 -7.66 4.17
N VAL A 16 -16.89 -8.51 5.04
CA VAL A 16 -17.59 -9.77 5.42
C VAL A 16 -18.52 -9.62 6.61
N ARG A 17 -18.24 -8.70 7.52
CA ARG A 17 -19.04 -8.51 8.72
C ARG A 17 -18.85 -7.13 9.34
N ARG A 18 -19.94 -6.56 9.87
CA ARG A 18 -19.87 -5.41 10.78
C ARG A 18 -19.68 -5.90 12.22
N ARG A 19 -18.73 -5.35 12.92
CA ARG A 19 -18.38 -5.69 14.31
C ARG A 19 -19.17 -4.83 15.31
N SER A 20 -19.25 -5.28 16.54
CA SER A 20 -19.88 -4.53 17.63
C SER A 20 -19.11 -3.26 18.05
N ASP A 21 -17.81 -3.21 17.77
CA ASP A 21 -16.94 -2.04 18.02
C ASP A 21 -17.04 -0.95 16.91
N GLY A 22 -17.92 -1.18 15.91
CA GLY A 22 -18.13 -0.24 14.80
C GLY A 22 -17.22 -0.44 13.61
N TYR A 23 -16.18 -1.27 13.71
CA TYR A 23 -15.32 -1.67 12.60
C TYR A 23 -15.97 -2.75 11.73
N HIS A 24 -15.30 -3.09 10.62
CA HIS A 24 -15.73 -4.16 9.72
C HIS A 24 -14.63 -5.20 9.58
N ASP A 25 -15.01 -6.47 9.59
CA ASP A 25 -14.10 -7.53 9.18
C ASP A 25 -14.01 -7.52 7.65
N LEU A 26 -12.78 -7.56 7.17
CA LEU A 26 -12.42 -7.53 5.75
C LEU A 26 -11.71 -8.83 5.36
N GLU A 27 -11.77 -9.16 4.08
CA GLU A 27 -10.90 -10.14 3.44
C GLU A 27 -10.32 -9.52 2.17
N THR A 28 -9.00 -9.48 2.06
CA THR A 28 -8.29 -8.94 0.88
C THR A 28 -6.96 -9.65 0.71
N LEU A 29 -6.40 -9.58 -0.48
CA LEU A 29 -5.02 -9.98 -0.73
C LEU A 29 -4.19 -8.72 -0.97
N PHE A 30 -3.16 -8.50 -0.14
CA PHE A 30 -2.18 -7.46 -0.36
C PHE A 30 -1.06 -7.96 -1.26
N TYR A 31 -0.73 -7.19 -2.29
CA TYR A 31 0.36 -7.46 -3.21
C TYR A 31 1.31 -6.25 -3.29
N PRO A 32 2.61 -6.40 -2.98
CA PRO A 32 3.57 -5.29 -3.06
C PRO A 32 3.80 -4.91 -4.52
N VAL A 33 3.83 -3.60 -4.81
CA VAL A 33 4.00 -3.06 -6.17
C VAL A 33 4.88 -1.81 -6.15
N GLY A 34 5.65 -1.61 -7.22
CA GLY A 34 6.45 -0.39 -7.36
C GLY A 34 7.86 -0.47 -6.79
N ARG A 35 8.50 -1.64 -6.84
CA ARG A 35 9.94 -1.72 -6.61
C ARG A 35 10.66 -0.85 -7.65
N PHE A 36 11.82 -0.29 -7.26
CA PHE A 36 12.66 0.52 -8.17
C PHE A 36 13.07 -0.31 -9.38
N ASN A 37 12.25 -0.26 -10.42
CA ASN A 37 12.51 -0.80 -11.73
C ASN A 37 12.43 0.35 -12.73
N GLY A 38 13.18 1.45 -12.44
CA GLY A 38 13.23 2.59 -13.33
C GLY A 38 13.55 2.15 -14.75
N THR A 39 12.57 2.25 -15.64
CA THR A 39 12.83 2.14 -17.08
C THR A 39 13.27 3.52 -17.59
N PRO A 40 14.10 3.60 -18.65
CA PRO A 40 14.49 4.88 -19.24
C PRO A 40 13.29 5.78 -19.61
N GLU A 41 12.12 5.17 -19.84
CA GLU A 41 10.89 5.85 -20.23
C GLU A 41 10.00 6.27 -19.06
N ASN A 42 10.23 5.70 -17.88
CA ASN A 42 9.55 6.12 -16.65
C ASN A 42 10.60 6.38 -15.56
N PRO A 43 11.31 7.53 -15.64
CA PRO A 43 12.37 7.88 -14.71
C PRO A 43 11.86 8.19 -13.30
N THR A 44 10.55 8.35 -13.12
CA THR A 44 9.96 8.58 -11.80
C THR A 44 9.66 7.23 -11.17
N PRO A 45 10.40 6.83 -10.13
CA PRO A 45 10.13 5.57 -9.45
C PRO A 45 8.73 5.60 -8.85
N PHE A 46 7.97 4.50 -8.97
CA PHE A 46 6.71 4.34 -8.24
C PHE A 46 7.02 3.80 -6.84
N CYS A 47 7.80 4.54 -6.10
CA CYS A 47 8.18 4.28 -4.71
C CYS A 47 8.61 5.58 -4.05
N ASP A 48 8.50 5.66 -2.74
CA ASP A 48 9.12 6.73 -1.96
C ASP A 48 10.60 6.39 -1.69
N ILE A 49 11.41 7.38 -1.37
CA ILE A 49 12.81 7.18 -1.02
C ILE A 49 12.98 7.58 0.44
N LEU A 50 13.46 6.66 1.25
CA LEU A 50 13.69 6.86 2.68
C LEU A 50 15.17 6.67 2.99
N GLU A 51 15.80 7.71 3.51
CA GLU A 51 17.17 7.66 4.04
C GLU A 51 17.16 7.81 5.56
N ILE A 52 17.89 6.93 6.25
CA ILE A 52 18.12 7.05 7.70
C ILE A 52 19.61 6.94 7.98
N THR A 53 20.15 7.91 8.72
CA THR A 53 21.52 7.95 9.20
C THR A 53 21.56 8.33 10.67
N VAL A 54 22.69 8.07 11.35
CA VAL A 54 22.89 8.55 12.72
C VAL A 54 23.14 10.06 12.67
N ASN A 55 22.45 10.80 13.55
CA ASN A 55 22.67 12.22 13.73
C ASN A 55 23.81 12.45 14.74
N HIS A 56 24.98 12.86 14.23
CA HIS A 56 26.15 13.16 15.06
C HIS A 56 26.22 14.61 15.54
N SER A 57 25.28 15.48 15.14
CA SER A 57 25.32 16.92 15.47
C SER A 57 24.81 17.20 16.89
N GLY A 58 24.16 16.24 17.55
CA GLY A 58 23.45 16.45 18.82
C GLY A 58 22.16 17.25 18.62
N GLY A 59 21.24 17.19 19.59
CA GLY A 59 20.01 17.97 19.54
C GLY A 59 18.76 17.16 19.18
N GLY A 60 18.84 15.84 19.13
CA GLY A 60 17.72 14.94 18.88
C GLY A 60 17.60 14.50 17.43
N ASP A 61 16.45 13.89 17.13
CA ASP A 61 16.15 13.41 15.79
C ASP A 61 15.86 14.60 14.83
N ASP A 62 16.35 14.49 13.59
CA ASP A 62 16.14 15.46 12.51
C ASP A 62 15.34 14.84 11.38
N PHE A 63 14.27 15.53 10.94
CA PHE A 63 13.35 15.04 9.93
C PHE A 63 13.27 16.01 8.76
N GLN A 64 13.54 15.51 7.56
CA GLN A 64 13.39 16.25 6.31
C GLN A 64 12.39 15.54 5.39
N PHE A 65 11.42 16.32 4.90
CA PHE A 65 10.41 15.84 3.95
C PHE A 65 10.56 16.56 2.63
N LEU A 66 10.69 15.80 1.55
CA LEU A 66 10.90 16.27 0.18
C LEU A 66 9.85 15.68 -0.77
N GLY A 67 9.80 16.17 -2.00
CA GLY A 67 8.91 15.65 -3.04
C GLY A 67 7.47 16.15 -2.90
N ARG A 68 6.49 15.25 -2.95
CA ARG A 68 5.07 15.62 -2.83
C ARG A 68 4.77 16.19 -1.45
N HIS A 69 3.95 17.24 -1.43
CA HIS A 69 3.49 17.82 -0.16
C HIS A 69 2.69 16.79 0.66
N ILE A 70 3.02 16.68 1.95
CA ILE A 70 2.31 15.85 2.91
C ILE A 70 1.42 16.78 3.74
N ASP A 71 0.11 16.68 3.57
CA ASP A 71 -0.86 17.52 4.27
C ASP A 71 -1.15 16.96 5.68
N CYS A 72 -0.12 16.96 6.53
CA CYS A 72 -0.29 16.68 7.96
C CYS A 72 0.78 17.38 8.80
N PRO A 73 0.48 17.75 10.06
CA PRO A 73 1.49 18.23 10.99
C PRO A 73 2.60 17.19 11.16
N PRO A 74 3.88 17.62 11.30
CA PRO A 74 5.02 16.70 11.39
C PRO A 74 4.85 15.60 12.45
N GLU A 75 4.30 15.93 13.61
CA GLU A 75 4.06 14.99 14.72
C GLU A 75 3.00 13.93 14.40
N LYS A 76 2.16 14.15 13.39
CA LYS A 76 1.17 13.18 12.89
C LYS A 76 1.72 12.33 11.77
N ASN A 77 2.86 12.70 11.17
CA ASN A 77 3.49 11.92 10.12
C ASN A 77 3.85 10.53 10.65
N LEU A 78 3.49 9.49 9.89
CA LEU A 78 3.67 8.10 10.34
C LEU A 78 5.15 7.73 10.50
N VAL A 79 6.07 8.35 9.75
CA VAL A 79 7.52 8.16 9.90
C VAL A 79 7.99 8.70 11.25
N VAL A 80 7.59 9.92 11.62
CA VAL A 80 7.93 10.52 12.92
C VAL A 80 7.35 9.67 14.06
N ARG A 81 6.09 9.26 13.93
CA ARG A 81 5.45 8.38 14.91
C ARG A 81 6.15 7.01 15.01
N ALA A 82 6.63 6.46 13.89
CA ALA A 82 7.37 5.21 13.88
C ALA A 82 8.70 5.32 14.64
N VAL A 83 9.46 6.41 14.43
CA VAL A 83 10.70 6.69 15.17
C VAL A 83 10.42 6.80 16.66
N ASN A 84 9.41 7.60 17.06
CA ASN A 84 9.06 7.80 18.46
C ASN A 84 8.61 6.50 19.15
N ALA A 85 7.77 5.70 18.48
CA ALA A 85 7.30 4.43 19.02
C ALA A 85 8.46 3.40 19.12
N PHE A 86 9.33 3.33 18.11
CA PHE A 86 10.50 2.47 18.14
C PHE A 86 11.46 2.87 19.26
N ARG A 87 11.72 4.18 19.44
CA ARG A 87 12.55 4.70 20.53
C ARG A 87 11.95 4.38 21.91
N GLY A 88 10.65 4.52 22.09
CA GLY A 88 9.95 4.14 23.31
C GLY A 88 10.16 2.66 23.67
N GLU A 89 10.07 1.78 22.67
CA GLU A 89 10.31 0.35 22.86
C GLU A 89 11.79 0.04 23.19
N CYS A 90 12.72 0.76 22.56
CA CYS A 90 14.16 0.65 22.89
C CYS A 90 14.42 1.04 24.35
N VAL A 91 13.86 2.14 24.82
CA VAL A 91 13.98 2.58 26.23
C VAL A 91 13.41 1.52 27.17
N ALA A 92 12.23 0.97 26.87
CA ALA A 92 11.60 -0.07 27.69
C ALA A 92 12.43 -1.36 27.81
N ARG A 93 13.33 -1.60 26.84
CA ARG A 93 14.20 -2.80 26.76
C ARG A 93 15.66 -2.53 27.06
N ASP A 94 16.01 -1.34 27.50
CA ASP A 94 17.40 -0.92 27.74
C ASP A 94 18.30 -1.08 26.49
N VAL A 95 17.73 -0.79 25.31
CA VAL A 95 18.42 -0.79 24.01
C VAL A 95 18.85 0.63 23.65
N ALA A 96 20.16 0.84 23.48
CA ALA A 96 20.64 2.15 23.06
C ALA A 96 20.22 2.44 21.62
N MET A 97 19.61 3.62 21.41
CA MET A 97 19.27 4.15 20.10
C MET A 97 19.82 5.57 19.99
N PRO A 98 20.76 5.83 19.06
CA PRO A 98 21.28 7.18 18.85
C PRO A 98 20.21 8.09 18.25
N ASP A 99 20.50 9.39 18.23
CA ASP A 99 19.69 10.35 17.45
C ASP A 99 19.83 10.04 15.97
N MET A 100 18.72 10.17 15.24
CA MET A 100 18.64 9.81 13.82
C MET A 100 18.40 11.05 12.96
N LYS A 101 18.97 11.04 11.76
CA LYS A 101 18.57 11.94 10.68
C LYS A 101 17.82 11.15 9.64
N LEU A 102 16.58 11.55 9.39
CA LEU A 102 15.69 10.96 8.42
C LEU A 102 15.37 11.93 7.29
N THR A 103 15.48 11.46 6.05
CA THR A 103 14.98 12.16 4.87
C THR A 103 13.97 11.24 4.16
N LEU A 104 12.74 11.72 3.99
CA LEU A 104 11.70 11.05 3.21
C LEU A 104 11.39 11.90 1.98
N GLU A 105 11.63 11.34 0.80
CA GLU A 105 11.24 11.94 -0.48
C GLU A 105 9.99 11.23 -1.02
N LYS A 106 8.85 11.93 -1.00
CA LYS A 106 7.53 11.40 -1.40
C LYS A 106 7.31 11.47 -2.90
N HIS A 107 7.03 10.33 -3.50
CA HIS A 107 6.62 10.17 -4.90
C HIS A 107 5.26 9.48 -5.02
N LEU A 108 4.93 8.56 -4.09
CA LEU A 108 3.64 7.86 -4.06
C LEU A 108 2.51 8.85 -3.74
N PRO A 109 1.35 8.72 -4.40
CA PRO A 109 0.20 9.57 -4.12
C PRO A 109 -0.45 9.21 -2.78
N ASP A 110 -0.85 10.22 -2.01
CA ASP A 110 -1.57 10.06 -0.75
C ASP A 110 -3.06 9.79 -0.97
N GLY A 111 -3.71 9.15 0.00
CA GLY A 111 -5.15 8.87 -0.02
C GLY A 111 -5.59 8.07 -1.24
N ALA A 112 -4.73 7.18 -1.72
CA ALA A 112 -4.87 6.50 -3.01
C ALA A 112 -5.24 5.01 -2.91
N GLY A 113 -5.44 4.47 -1.71
CA GLY A 113 -5.63 3.03 -1.51
C GLY A 113 -4.35 2.19 -1.70
N LEU A 114 -3.18 2.83 -1.78
CA LEU A 114 -1.88 2.23 -2.11
C LEU A 114 -0.98 1.97 -0.90
N GLY A 115 -1.35 2.45 0.27
CA GLY A 115 -0.64 2.22 1.53
C GLY A 115 0.69 2.95 1.69
N GLY A 116 0.98 4.02 0.91
CA GLY A 116 2.28 4.69 0.90
C GLY A 116 2.77 5.13 2.28
N GLY A 117 1.96 5.87 3.04
CA GLY A 117 2.35 6.30 4.39
C GLY A 117 2.57 5.14 5.38
N SER A 118 1.78 4.05 5.25
CA SER A 118 1.98 2.83 6.04
C SER A 118 3.27 2.10 5.67
N ALA A 119 3.63 2.13 4.38
CA ALA A 119 4.90 1.61 3.88
C ALA A 119 6.06 2.40 4.46
N ASP A 120 6.02 3.75 4.37
CA ASP A 120 7.06 4.62 4.94
C ASP A 120 7.33 4.30 6.42
N ALA A 121 6.25 4.15 7.21
CA ALA A 121 6.37 3.82 8.63
C ALA A 121 6.99 2.43 8.86
N ALA A 122 6.54 1.41 8.15
CA ALA A 122 7.04 0.05 8.32
C ALA A 122 8.51 -0.09 7.88
N PHE A 123 8.87 0.53 6.75
CA PHE A 123 10.27 0.59 6.31
C PHE A 123 11.13 1.34 7.32
N THR A 124 10.64 2.44 7.90
CA THR A 124 11.32 3.13 8.99
C THR A 124 11.61 2.18 10.16
N LEU A 125 10.61 1.43 10.62
CA LEU A 125 10.80 0.44 11.70
C LEU A 125 11.85 -0.62 11.35
N ASN A 126 11.79 -1.19 10.16
CA ASN A 126 12.76 -2.18 9.69
C ASN A 126 14.19 -1.60 9.60
N MET A 127 14.33 -0.36 9.11
CA MET A 127 15.64 0.31 9.01
C MET A 127 16.22 0.61 10.39
N LEU A 128 15.41 1.16 11.31
CA LEU A 128 15.81 1.43 12.68
C LEU A 128 16.24 0.14 13.40
N ASN A 129 15.49 -0.94 13.23
CA ASN A 129 15.84 -2.22 13.85
C ASN A 129 17.17 -2.79 13.31
N ARG A 130 17.45 -2.59 12.01
CA ARG A 130 18.76 -2.95 11.44
C ARG A 130 19.90 -2.08 11.99
N LEU A 131 19.67 -0.76 12.11
CA LEU A 131 20.65 0.20 12.61
C LEU A 131 20.98 -0.02 14.10
N THR A 132 20.02 -0.46 14.90
CA THR A 132 20.21 -0.81 16.30
C THR A 132 20.69 -2.25 16.52
N GLY A 133 21.04 -2.99 15.47
CA GLY A 133 21.56 -4.35 15.52
C GLY A 133 20.48 -5.44 15.69
N ARG A 134 19.27 -5.19 15.20
CA ARG A 134 18.10 -6.11 15.24
C ARG A 134 17.72 -6.52 16.67
N ARG A 135 17.61 -5.53 17.54
CA ARG A 135 17.34 -5.72 18.96
C ARG A 135 15.85 -5.96 19.27
N LEU A 136 14.94 -5.57 18.37
CA LEU A 136 13.52 -5.84 18.52
C LEU A 136 13.13 -7.09 17.73
N GLU A 137 12.43 -7.98 18.42
CA GLU A 137 11.83 -9.19 17.81
C GLU A 137 10.66 -8.82 16.90
N LYS A 138 10.29 -9.76 16.02
CA LYS A 138 9.22 -9.58 15.03
C LYS A 138 7.88 -9.16 15.66
N GLU A 139 7.54 -9.76 16.78
CA GLU A 139 6.30 -9.51 17.53
C GLU A 139 6.25 -8.07 18.04
N ALA A 140 7.36 -7.55 18.58
CA ALA A 140 7.46 -6.16 19.02
C ALA A 140 7.31 -5.18 17.85
N LEU A 141 8.01 -5.43 16.74
CA LEU A 141 7.89 -4.61 15.53
C LEU A 141 6.46 -4.63 14.97
N SER A 142 5.82 -5.80 14.93
CA SER A 142 4.44 -5.95 14.48
C SER A 142 3.47 -5.20 15.38
N GLY A 143 3.69 -5.23 16.70
CA GLY A 143 2.88 -4.45 17.66
C GLY A 143 2.99 -2.95 17.44
N ILE A 144 4.22 -2.45 17.23
CA ILE A 144 4.45 -1.03 16.91
C ILE A 144 3.76 -0.69 15.57
N ALA A 145 4.00 -1.49 14.52
CA ALA A 145 3.42 -1.25 13.21
C ALA A 145 1.90 -1.19 13.26
N LEU A 146 1.25 -2.12 13.95
CA LEU A 146 -0.21 -2.16 14.09
C LEU A 146 -0.75 -0.91 14.82
N SER A 147 -0.01 -0.38 15.80
CA SER A 147 -0.39 0.85 16.50
C SER A 147 -0.33 2.10 15.62
N LEU A 148 0.44 2.06 14.53
CA LEU A 148 0.59 3.12 13.55
C LEU A 148 -0.53 3.08 12.49
N GLY A 149 -0.94 1.87 12.07
CA GLY A 149 -2.00 1.68 11.10
C GLY A 149 -2.17 0.21 10.70
N ALA A 150 -3.38 -0.17 10.29
CA ALA A 150 -3.72 -1.57 9.95
C ALA A 150 -2.88 -2.14 8.79
N ASP A 151 -2.50 -1.31 7.82
CA ASP A 151 -1.68 -1.74 6.67
C ASP A 151 -0.17 -1.80 7.00
N CYS A 152 0.30 -1.16 8.10
CA CYS A 152 1.73 -1.11 8.41
C CYS A 152 2.38 -2.50 8.61
N PRO A 153 1.76 -3.46 9.32
CA PRO A 153 2.37 -4.77 9.53
C PRO A 153 2.61 -5.54 8.23
N PHE A 154 1.78 -5.34 7.17
CA PHE A 154 2.00 -5.93 5.86
C PHE A 154 3.37 -5.58 5.29
N PHE A 155 3.78 -4.31 5.38
CA PHE A 155 5.04 -3.83 4.81
C PHE A 155 6.28 -4.27 5.61
N LEU A 156 6.12 -4.77 6.83
CA LEU A 156 7.23 -5.44 7.54
C LEU A 156 7.63 -6.74 6.83
N GLU A 157 6.66 -7.51 6.35
CA GLU A 157 6.85 -8.73 5.56
C GLU A 157 7.11 -8.44 4.07
N ASN A 158 6.41 -7.47 3.52
CA ASN A 158 6.49 -6.94 2.15
C ASN A 158 6.47 -8.04 1.07
N ARG A 159 5.54 -8.98 1.18
CA ARG A 159 5.28 -10.08 0.25
C ARG A 159 3.78 -10.30 0.09
N PRO A 160 3.31 -11.04 -0.94
CA PRO A 160 1.88 -11.32 -1.08
C PRO A 160 1.33 -12.01 0.17
N LEU A 161 0.26 -11.45 0.75
CA LEU A 161 -0.40 -11.97 1.95
C LEU A 161 -1.90 -11.80 1.83
N PHE A 162 -2.66 -12.82 2.25
CA PHE A 162 -4.07 -12.64 2.57
C PHE A 162 -4.18 -11.89 3.90
N ALA A 163 -5.11 -10.95 3.96
CA ALA A 163 -5.38 -10.15 5.16
C ALA A 163 -6.85 -10.29 5.54
N GLY A 164 -7.10 -10.66 6.79
CA GLY A 164 -8.40 -10.74 7.43
C GLY A 164 -8.52 -9.81 8.62
N GLY A 165 -9.66 -9.87 9.33
CA GLY A 165 -9.93 -8.96 10.45
C GLY A 165 -10.20 -7.53 9.95
N VAL A 166 -9.60 -6.53 10.57
CA VAL A 166 -9.63 -5.15 10.04
C VAL A 166 -8.48 -4.89 9.05
N GLY A 167 -7.81 -5.95 8.57
CA GLY A 167 -6.67 -5.91 7.66
C GLY A 167 -5.33 -6.27 8.33
N GLU A 168 -5.35 -6.73 9.59
CA GLU A 168 -4.18 -6.99 10.44
C GLU A 168 -3.82 -8.47 10.61
N ARG A 169 -4.71 -9.39 10.22
CA ARG A 169 -4.45 -10.83 10.35
C ARG A 169 -3.96 -11.38 9.02
N PHE A 170 -2.70 -11.75 8.98
CA PHE A 170 -2.07 -12.19 7.74
C PHE A 170 -1.94 -13.71 7.67
N GLU A 171 -2.22 -14.25 6.48
CA GLU A 171 -1.97 -15.62 6.10
C GLU A 171 -1.13 -15.67 4.82
N GLU A 172 -0.22 -16.63 4.73
CA GLU A 172 0.60 -16.81 3.54
C GLU A 172 -0.24 -17.31 2.36
N VAL A 173 0.05 -16.79 1.18
CA VAL A 173 -0.61 -17.20 -0.06
C VAL A 173 0.41 -17.51 -1.13
N SER A 174 0.07 -18.47 -1.99
CA SER A 174 0.89 -18.82 -3.15
C SER A 174 0.38 -18.05 -4.39
N LEU A 175 0.64 -16.73 -4.43
CA LEU A 175 0.35 -15.91 -5.60
C LEU A 175 1.65 -15.35 -6.18
N LYS A 176 1.87 -15.58 -7.47
CA LYS A 176 3.00 -15.03 -8.22
C LYS A 176 2.46 -14.33 -9.46
N LEU A 177 2.84 -13.08 -9.62
CA LEU A 177 2.54 -12.26 -10.80
C LEU A 177 3.83 -11.91 -11.57
N ASP A 178 4.88 -12.74 -11.40
CA ASP A 178 6.14 -12.55 -12.11
C ASP A 178 5.92 -12.46 -13.62
N GLY A 179 6.43 -11.41 -14.23
CA GLY A 179 6.28 -11.16 -15.66
C GLY A 179 5.00 -10.43 -16.08
N TRP A 180 4.07 -10.20 -15.15
CA TRP A 180 2.93 -9.34 -15.38
C TRP A 180 3.28 -7.87 -15.19
N TRP A 181 2.40 -7.00 -15.68
CA TRP A 181 2.51 -5.57 -15.57
C TRP A 181 1.26 -4.98 -14.94
N ALA A 182 1.41 -3.95 -14.13
CA ALA A 182 0.33 -3.20 -13.54
C ALA A 182 0.35 -1.74 -14.02
N LEU A 183 -0.76 -1.28 -14.61
CA LEU A 183 -1.03 0.13 -14.85
C LEU A 183 -1.93 0.63 -13.73
N ILE A 184 -1.42 1.56 -12.92
CA ILE A 184 -2.16 2.18 -11.82
C ILE A 184 -2.55 3.58 -12.26
N VAL A 185 -3.83 3.92 -12.18
CA VAL A 185 -4.37 5.24 -12.49
C VAL A 185 -4.93 5.84 -11.21
N LYS A 186 -4.36 6.96 -10.74
CA LYS A 186 -4.83 7.75 -9.59
C LYS A 186 -5.42 9.05 -10.10
N PRO A 187 -6.75 9.16 -10.21
CA PRO A 187 -7.41 10.42 -10.56
C PRO A 187 -7.35 11.44 -9.41
N GLU A 188 -7.65 12.70 -9.72
CA GLU A 188 -7.74 13.78 -8.72
C GLU A 188 -9.06 13.72 -7.94
N VAL A 189 -9.40 12.53 -7.44
CA VAL A 189 -10.55 12.25 -6.61
C VAL A 189 -10.06 11.79 -5.24
N TYR A 190 -10.63 12.36 -4.20
CA TYR A 190 -10.38 11.94 -2.82
C TYR A 190 -11.62 11.21 -2.28
N ILE A 191 -11.41 10.03 -1.71
CA ILE A 191 -12.45 9.22 -1.07
C ILE A 191 -12.04 8.99 0.37
N SER A 192 -12.86 9.41 1.31
CA SER A 192 -12.62 9.09 2.71
C SER A 192 -13.00 7.63 3.00
N THR A 193 -12.27 6.99 3.91
CA THR A 193 -12.62 5.64 4.37
C THR A 193 -14.07 5.57 4.89
N LYS A 194 -14.52 6.63 5.56
CA LYS A 194 -15.91 6.73 6.05
C LYS A 194 -16.92 6.67 4.91
N GLU A 195 -16.66 7.36 3.81
CA GLU A 195 -17.49 7.36 2.62
C GLU A 195 -17.53 5.96 1.98
N ALA A 196 -16.37 5.31 1.83
CA ALA A 196 -16.29 3.97 1.26
C ALA A 196 -17.15 2.96 2.03
N PHE A 197 -17.17 3.02 3.36
CA PHE A 197 -17.98 2.14 4.20
C PHE A 197 -19.46 2.53 4.27
N ALA A 198 -19.87 3.76 3.95
CA ALA A 198 -21.23 4.26 4.15
C ALA A 198 -22.29 3.48 3.35
N GLY A 199 -21.94 2.97 2.17
CA GLY A 199 -22.84 2.22 1.28
C GLY A 199 -22.67 0.71 1.33
N ILE A 200 -21.85 0.17 2.23
CA ILE A 200 -21.51 -1.25 2.28
C ILE A 200 -22.59 -2.09 2.99
N SER A 201 -22.98 -3.16 2.34
CA SER A 201 -23.75 -4.26 2.95
C SER A 201 -22.82 -5.47 3.06
N PRO A 202 -22.36 -5.81 4.28
CA PRO A 202 -21.45 -6.94 4.49
C PRO A 202 -22.06 -8.27 3.99
N ARG A 203 -21.23 -9.07 3.31
CA ARG A 203 -21.63 -10.38 2.76
C ARG A 203 -20.44 -11.34 2.71
N ALA A 204 -20.74 -12.63 2.61
CA ALA A 204 -19.70 -13.62 2.36
C ALA A 204 -18.99 -13.34 1.02
N PRO A 205 -17.65 -13.50 0.93
CA PRO A 205 -16.91 -13.31 -0.30
C PRO A 205 -17.35 -14.32 -1.36
N ARG A 206 -17.30 -13.90 -2.63
CA ARG A 206 -17.64 -14.79 -3.76
C ARG A 206 -16.58 -15.85 -4.01
N PHE A 207 -15.35 -15.55 -3.62
CA PHE A 207 -14.18 -16.40 -3.82
C PHE A 207 -13.24 -16.28 -2.61
N ASP A 208 -12.69 -17.40 -2.17
CA ASP A 208 -11.66 -17.41 -1.12
C ASP A 208 -10.30 -16.99 -1.71
N LEU A 209 -9.90 -15.76 -1.43
CA LEU A 209 -8.67 -15.15 -1.95
C LEU A 209 -7.39 -15.90 -1.55
N ARG A 210 -7.43 -16.77 -0.53
CA ARG A 210 -6.30 -17.67 -0.19
C ARG A 210 -5.97 -18.65 -1.31
N ASN A 211 -6.96 -18.94 -2.15
CA ASN A 211 -6.82 -19.83 -3.31
C ASN A 211 -6.54 -19.08 -4.63
N LEU A 212 -6.31 -17.77 -4.59
CA LEU A 212 -6.19 -16.94 -5.79
C LEU A 212 -5.08 -17.40 -6.74
N GLY A 213 -3.96 -17.91 -6.21
CA GLY A 213 -2.88 -18.45 -7.03
C GLY A 213 -3.22 -19.69 -7.86
N LYS A 214 -4.38 -20.32 -7.60
CA LYS A 214 -4.90 -21.47 -8.37
C LYS A 214 -5.90 -21.06 -9.45
N LEU A 215 -6.40 -19.82 -9.40
CA LEU A 215 -7.38 -19.30 -10.36
C LEU A 215 -6.63 -18.55 -11.47
N PRO A 216 -6.83 -18.91 -12.76
CA PRO A 216 -6.27 -18.15 -13.87
C PRO A 216 -6.69 -16.67 -13.81
N ILE A 217 -5.76 -15.76 -14.12
CA ILE A 217 -6.03 -14.30 -14.01
C ILE A 217 -7.18 -13.88 -14.95
N GLU A 218 -7.37 -14.57 -16.04
CA GLU A 218 -8.46 -14.36 -17.00
C GLU A 218 -9.85 -14.55 -16.39
N GLU A 219 -9.95 -15.36 -15.34
CA GLU A 219 -11.20 -15.64 -14.64
C GLU A 219 -11.43 -14.66 -13.45
N TRP A 220 -10.41 -13.86 -13.07
CA TRP A 220 -10.53 -12.96 -11.91
C TRP A 220 -11.66 -11.94 -12.06
N LYS A 221 -11.94 -11.48 -13.28
CA LYS A 221 -13.02 -10.53 -13.54
C LYS A 221 -14.38 -11.01 -13.01
N GLU A 222 -14.62 -12.33 -12.99
CA GLU A 222 -15.89 -12.91 -12.55
C GLU A 222 -15.98 -13.11 -11.04
N TYR A 223 -14.85 -13.43 -10.40
CA TYR A 223 -14.82 -13.90 -9.01
C TYR A 223 -14.16 -12.94 -8.03
N VAL A 224 -13.21 -12.14 -8.48
CA VAL A 224 -12.38 -11.26 -7.63
C VAL A 224 -12.89 -9.83 -7.75
N VAL A 225 -13.60 -9.38 -6.74
CA VAL A 225 -14.23 -8.05 -6.71
C VAL A 225 -13.72 -7.24 -5.54
N ASN A 226 -13.83 -5.91 -5.66
CA ASN A 226 -13.67 -5.01 -4.53
C ASN A 226 -15.06 -4.47 -4.15
N ASP A 227 -15.56 -4.83 -2.96
CA ASP A 227 -16.91 -4.46 -2.52
C ASP A 227 -17.12 -2.94 -2.44
N PHE A 228 -16.05 -2.15 -2.22
CA PHE A 228 -16.15 -0.68 -2.24
C PHE A 228 -16.51 -0.11 -3.61
N GLU A 229 -16.24 -0.81 -4.71
CA GLU A 229 -16.64 -0.35 -6.04
C GLU A 229 -18.16 -0.16 -6.15
N ALA A 230 -18.94 -1.06 -5.55
CA ALA A 230 -20.39 -0.98 -5.56
C ALA A 230 -20.94 0.23 -4.79
N SER A 231 -20.22 0.72 -3.77
CA SER A 231 -20.61 1.90 -3.00
C SER A 231 -20.05 3.20 -3.59
N ILE A 232 -18.86 3.16 -4.19
CA ILE A 232 -18.11 4.35 -4.62
C ILE A 232 -18.44 4.73 -6.07
N PHE A 233 -18.52 3.80 -7.02
CA PHE A 233 -18.71 4.13 -8.44
C PHE A 233 -20.03 4.85 -8.75
N PRO A 234 -21.16 4.61 -8.04
CA PRO A 234 -22.37 5.43 -8.24
C PRO A 234 -22.18 6.91 -7.89
N ALA A 235 -21.35 7.21 -6.86
CA ALA A 235 -21.06 8.59 -6.45
C ALA A 235 -19.89 9.21 -7.25
N HIS A 236 -18.99 8.38 -7.76
CA HIS A 236 -17.80 8.75 -8.52
C HIS A 236 -17.72 7.96 -9.84
N PRO A 237 -18.63 8.23 -10.81
CA PRO A 237 -18.72 7.44 -12.04
C PRO A 237 -17.45 7.48 -12.89
N GLU A 238 -16.62 8.52 -12.74
CA GLU A 238 -15.30 8.62 -13.38
C GLU A 238 -14.37 7.47 -13.01
N LEU A 239 -14.50 6.89 -11.82
CA LEU A 239 -13.68 5.75 -11.40
C LEU A 239 -14.09 4.47 -12.12
N GLY A 240 -15.42 4.27 -12.28
CA GLY A 240 -15.95 3.18 -13.10
C GLY A 240 -15.51 3.31 -14.55
N ALA A 241 -15.56 4.53 -15.11
CA ALA A 241 -15.11 4.80 -16.48
C ALA A 241 -13.60 4.50 -16.67
N ILE A 242 -12.75 4.80 -15.67
CA ILE A 242 -11.34 4.43 -15.70
C ILE A 242 -11.19 2.90 -15.74
N LYS A 243 -11.93 2.15 -14.91
CA LYS A 243 -11.89 0.70 -14.89
C LYS A 243 -12.28 0.09 -16.23
N GLU A 244 -13.39 0.54 -16.83
CA GLU A 244 -13.81 0.08 -18.15
C GLU A 244 -12.76 0.42 -19.22
N LYS A 245 -12.23 1.65 -19.20
CA LYS A 245 -11.17 2.05 -20.13
C LYS A 245 -9.90 1.18 -20.02
N LEU A 246 -9.52 0.73 -18.80
CA LEU A 246 -8.41 -0.21 -18.63
C LEU A 246 -8.70 -1.55 -19.33
N TYR A 247 -9.93 -2.08 -19.23
CA TYR A 247 -10.34 -3.27 -19.96
C TYR A 247 -10.34 -3.05 -21.49
N ASP A 248 -10.89 -1.94 -21.97
CA ASP A 248 -10.90 -1.58 -23.41
C ASP A 248 -9.48 -1.47 -23.97
N CYS A 249 -8.50 -1.11 -23.12
CA CYS A 249 -7.09 -1.05 -23.48
C CYS A 249 -6.33 -2.38 -23.22
N GLY A 250 -7.04 -3.51 -23.03
CA GLY A 250 -6.46 -4.84 -22.97
C GLY A 250 -6.03 -5.33 -21.59
N ALA A 251 -6.50 -4.68 -20.49
CA ALA A 251 -6.28 -5.25 -19.17
C ALA A 251 -6.99 -6.61 -19.04
N VAL A 252 -6.29 -7.61 -18.54
CA VAL A 252 -6.85 -8.94 -18.26
C VAL A 252 -7.73 -8.88 -17.00
N TYR A 253 -7.32 -8.09 -16.04
CA TYR A 253 -8.06 -7.80 -14.83
C TYR A 253 -7.89 -6.33 -14.43
N ALA A 254 -8.96 -5.69 -13.96
CA ALA A 254 -8.92 -4.34 -13.42
C ALA A 254 -9.78 -4.21 -12.17
N SER A 255 -9.31 -3.44 -11.18
CA SER A 255 -10.01 -3.21 -9.92
C SER A 255 -9.56 -1.93 -9.23
N MET A 256 -10.37 -1.44 -8.31
CA MET A 256 -9.98 -0.39 -7.37
C MET A 256 -9.09 -0.98 -6.26
N SER A 257 -8.05 -0.26 -5.83
CA SER A 257 -7.22 -0.65 -4.71
C SER A 257 -7.74 -0.06 -3.40
N GLY A 258 -8.02 -0.91 -2.42
CA GLY A 258 -8.55 -0.51 -1.13
C GLY A 258 -9.85 0.28 -1.25
N SER A 259 -9.99 1.36 -0.50
CA SER A 259 -11.12 2.29 -0.59
C SER A 259 -11.01 3.31 -1.72
N GLY A 260 -10.02 3.17 -2.59
CA GLY A 260 -9.76 4.07 -3.70
C GLY A 260 -8.86 5.26 -3.32
N SER A 261 -8.72 6.20 -4.22
CA SER A 261 -9.34 6.27 -5.55
C SER A 261 -8.50 5.65 -6.68
N SER A 262 -7.40 4.95 -6.39
CA SER A 262 -6.61 4.31 -7.45
C SER A 262 -7.34 3.11 -8.04
N ILE A 263 -7.37 3.08 -9.38
CA ILE A 263 -7.81 1.93 -10.17
C ILE A 263 -6.57 1.34 -10.85
N TYR A 264 -6.46 0.03 -10.89
CA TYR A 264 -5.34 -0.63 -11.57
C TYR A 264 -5.82 -1.68 -12.57
N GLY A 265 -5.03 -1.90 -13.61
CA GLY A 265 -5.20 -2.98 -14.57
C GLY A 265 -3.95 -3.85 -14.64
N LEU A 266 -4.14 -5.16 -14.80
CA LEU A 266 -3.08 -6.15 -15.01
C LEU A 266 -2.97 -6.50 -16.48
N TYR A 267 -1.73 -6.54 -16.99
CA TYR A 267 -1.42 -6.77 -18.40
C TYR A 267 -0.36 -7.86 -18.53
N ARG A 268 -0.44 -8.64 -19.63
CA ARG A 268 0.50 -9.73 -19.90
C ARG A 268 1.86 -9.26 -20.41
N ASP A 269 1.88 -8.16 -21.15
CA ASP A 269 3.07 -7.72 -21.88
C ASP A 269 3.26 -6.21 -21.84
N GLU A 270 4.47 -5.80 -22.18
CA GLU A 270 4.92 -4.41 -22.12
C GLU A 270 4.32 -3.55 -23.23
N GLU A 271 4.07 -4.11 -24.42
CA GLU A 271 3.53 -3.36 -25.54
C GLU A 271 2.10 -2.90 -25.24
N THR A 272 1.26 -3.86 -24.81
CA THR A 272 -0.14 -3.59 -24.46
C THR A 272 -0.26 -2.56 -23.33
N ILE A 273 0.55 -2.69 -22.26
CA ILE A 273 0.47 -1.72 -21.14
C ILE A 273 1.00 -0.34 -21.54
N ARG A 274 2.02 -0.23 -22.40
CA ARG A 274 2.51 1.06 -22.91
C ARG A 274 1.43 1.76 -23.73
N HIS A 275 0.74 1.02 -24.62
CA HIS A 275 -0.41 1.54 -25.33
C HIS A 275 -1.50 2.01 -24.35
N ALA A 276 -1.91 1.18 -23.41
CA ALA A 276 -2.91 1.52 -22.39
C ALA A 276 -2.51 2.79 -21.60
N ALA A 277 -1.25 2.89 -21.16
CA ALA A 277 -0.75 4.04 -20.43
C ALA A 277 -0.81 5.33 -21.27
N SER A 278 -0.63 5.26 -22.60
CA SER A 278 -0.73 6.44 -23.47
C SER A 278 -2.14 7.02 -23.54
N MET A 279 -3.16 6.24 -23.18
CA MET A 279 -4.56 6.64 -23.19
C MET A 279 -4.98 7.46 -21.94
N PHE A 280 -4.09 7.60 -20.96
CA PHE A 280 -4.32 8.40 -19.76
C PHE A 280 -3.32 9.57 -19.71
N ASP A 281 -3.80 10.77 -19.40
CA ASP A 281 -2.95 11.98 -19.43
C ASP A 281 -2.08 12.10 -18.17
N ARG A 282 -2.69 12.00 -16.98
CA ARG A 282 -2.04 12.25 -15.68
C ARG A 282 -2.33 11.14 -14.68
N GLY A 283 -1.54 11.10 -13.59
CA GLY A 283 -1.77 10.19 -12.47
C GLY A 283 -1.67 8.71 -12.83
N LYS A 284 -0.83 8.37 -13.82
CA LYS A 284 -0.60 7.00 -14.28
C LYS A 284 0.80 6.52 -13.91
N TYR A 285 0.87 5.26 -13.55
CA TYR A 285 2.13 4.61 -13.15
C TYR A 285 2.17 3.21 -13.72
N VAL A 286 3.27 2.87 -14.40
CA VAL A 286 3.52 1.55 -14.98
C VAL A 286 4.51 0.81 -14.11
N CYS A 287 4.13 -0.39 -13.65
CA CYS A 287 4.96 -1.22 -12.80
C CYS A 287 5.08 -2.63 -13.39
N LYS A 288 6.29 -3.18 -13.44
CA LYS A 288 6.51 -4.60 -13.65
C LYS A 288 6.37 -5.33 -12.30
N LEU A 289 5.63 -6.44 -12.29
CA LEU A 289 5.36 -7.24 -11.09
C LEU A 289 6.35 -8.40 -10.95
#